data_48e7f884e7736684979cae073fa84ded
#
_entry.id   48e7f884e7736684979cae073fa84ded
#
_cell.length_a   1.000
_cell.length_b   1.000
_cell.length_c   1.000
_cell.angle_alpha   90.00
_cell.angle_beta   90.00
_cell.angle_gamma   90.00
#
_symmetry.space_group_name_H-M   'P 1'
#
loop_
_entity.id
_entity.type
_entity.pdbx_description
1 polymer ?
#
loop_
_entity_poly.entity_id
_entity_poly.type
_entity_poly.pdbx_seq_one_letter_code
_entity_poly.pdbx_strand_id
1 'polypeptide(L)'
;MSQLFAKAQKMSPAVEVARQLHEWIADDVRACSQRGVVNAIYQISRAYGLTPRRVRAIYHNEVKAPLAWEYLQVQKRRERLSAMHEEASEIREALTKLEGRCSGVSGQKRPWF
;
A
#
# COMPACT_ATOMS: atom_id res chain seq x y z
N MET A 1 22.16 -26.80 11.14
CA MET A 1 22.28 -25.35 11.09
C MET A 1 22.33 -24.83 9.69
N SER A 2 23.36 -25.21 8.98
CA SER A 2 23.52 -24.78 7.61
C SER A 2 22.38 -25.26 6.71
N GLN A 3 21.70 -26.32 7.10
CA GLN A 3 20.59 -26.84 6.32
C GLN A 3 19.41 -25.90 6.24
N LEU A 4 19.14 -25.18 7.32
CA LEU A 4 18.07 -24.20 7.32
C LEU A 4 18.36 -23.06 6.39
N PHE A 5 19.59 -22.62 6.39
CA PHE A 5 20.01 -21.58 5.46
C PHE A 5 19.96 -22.07 4.03
N ALA A 6 20.38 -23.30 3.82
CA ALA A 6 20.34 -23.86 2.49
C ALA A 6 18.91 -23.92 1.95
N LYS A 7 17.96 -24.26 2.79
CA LYS A 7 16.56 -24.24 2.39
C LYS A 7 16.08 -22.85 2.05
N ALA A 8 16.40 -21.88 2.89
CA ALA A 8 16.02 -20.51 2.63
C ALA A 8 16.65 -20.00 1.35
N GLN A 9 17.90 -20.39 1.11
CA GLN A 9 18.61 -19.96 -0.08
C GLN A 9 18.14 -20.63 -1.35
N LYS A 10 17.49 -21.77 -1.21
CA LYS A 10 16.96 -22.47 -2.37
C LYS A 10 15.75 -21.78 -2.98
N MET A 11 15.09 -20.93 -2.23
CA MET A 11 14.03 -20.14 -2.83
C MET A 11 14.67 -19.15 -3.79
N SER A 12 14.27 -19.23 -5.05
CA SER A 12 14.81 -18.29 -6.02
C SER A 12 14.34 -16.88 -5.70
N PRO A 13 15.18 -15.87 -5.96
CA PRO A 13 14.76 -14.49 -5.76
C PRO A 13 13.48 -14.14 -6.51
N ALA A 14 13.28 -14.72 -7.68
CA ALA A 14 12.08 -14.48 -8.46
C ALA A 14 10.82 -14.96 -7.74
N VAL A 15 10.90 -16.11 -7.07
CA VAL A 15 9.78 -16.64 -6.30
C VAL A 15 9.47 -15.74 -5.11
N GLU A 16 10.50 -15.28 -4.42
CA GLU A 16 10.33 -14.34 -3.30
C GLU A 16 9.67 -13.04 -3.75
N VAL A 17 10.14 -12.49 -4.84
CA VAL A 17 9.60 -11.25 -5.39
C VAL A 17 8.15 -11.45 -5.82
N ALA A 18 7.86 -12.57 -6.48
CA ALA A 18 6.50 -12.86 -6.92
C ALA A 18 5.57 -13.00 -5.72
N ARG A 19 6.01 -13.69 -4.67
CA ARG A 19 5.21 -13.87 -3.46
C ARG A 19 4.96 -12.54 -2.77
N GLN A 20 5.99 -11.73 -2.61
CA GLN A 20 5.87 -10.45 -1.96
C GLN A 20 4.95 -9.51 -2.73
N LEU A 21 5.09 -9.48 -4.05
CA LEU A 21 4.26 -8.66 -4.90
C LEU A 21 2.80 -9.10 -4.83
N HIS A 22 2.57 -10.40 -4.85
CA HIS A 22 1.23 -10.96 -4.71
C HIS A 22 0.60 -10.56 -3.37
N GLU A 23 1.34 -10.68 -2.28
CA GLU A 23 0.85 -10.30 -0.96
C GLU A 23 0.47 -8.84 -0.89
N TRP A 24 1.32 -7.97 -1.41
CA TRP A 24 1.03 -6.54 -1.43
C TRP A 24 -0.24 -6.24 -2.21
N ILE A 25 -0.35 -6.80 -3.40
CA ILE A 25 -1.52 -6.54 -4.25
C ILE A 25 -2.78 -7.15 -3.61
N ALA A 26 -2.69 -8.33 -3.04
CA ALA A 26 -3.82 -8.97 -2.38
C ALA A 26 -4.31 -8.15 -1.18
N ASP A 27 -3.38 -7.62 -0.39
CA ASP A 27 -3.74 -6.78 0.75
C ASP A 27 -4.42 -5.51 0.28
N ASP A 28 -3.89 -4.90 -0.77
CA ASP A 28 -4.47 -3.67 -1.31
C ASP A 28 -5.85 -3.92 -1.89
N VAL A 29 -6.04 -5.04 -2.58
CA VAL A 29 -7.36 -5.38 -3.11
C VAL A 29 -8.36 -5.55 -1.97
N ARG A 30 -7.97 -6.23 -0.90
CA ARG A 30 -8.84 -6.38 0.26
C ARG A 30 -9.21 -5.03 0.87
N ALA A 31 -8.23 -4.16 0.97
CA ALA A 31 -8.47 -2.83 1.55
C ALA A 31 -9.37 -1.97 0.69
N CYS A 32 -9.34 -2.16 -0.62
CA CYS A 32 -10.07 -1.32 -1.57
C CYS A 32 -11.33 -1.98 -2.13
N SER A 33 -11.73 -3.12 -1.62
CA SER A 33 -12.77 -3.93 -2.26
C SER A 33 -14.21 -3.53 -1.89
N GLN A 34 -14.39 -2.35 -1.33
CA GLN A 34 -15.72 -1.86 -0.93
C GLN A 34 -16.69 -1.82 -2.10
N ARG A 35 -16.19 -1.52 -3.28
CA ARG A 35 -17.00 -1.47 -4.50
C ARG A 35 -16.72 -2.65 -5.42
N GLY A 36 -16.19 -3.72 -4.86
CA GLY A 36 -15.91 -4.92 -5.61
C GLY A 36 -14.44 -5.04 -6.00
N VAL A 37 -14.05 -6.27 -6.31
CA VAL A 37 -12.65 -6.59 -6.63
C VAL A 37 -12.21 -5.93 -7.92
N VAL A 38 -13.08 -5.88 -8.93
CA VAL A 38 -12.72 -5.28 -10.21
C VAL A 38 -12.38 -3.82 -10.05
N ASN A 39 -13.19 -3.09 -9.29
CA ASN A 39 -12.92 -1.68 -9.03
C ASN A 39 -11.62 -1.51 -8.24
N ALA A 40 -11.40 -2.38 -7.26
CA ALA A 40 -10.15 -2.34 -6.48
C ALA A 40 -8.94 -2.53 -7.39
N ILE A 41 -9.01 -3.46 -8.33
CA ILE A 41 -7.92 -3.69 -9.27
C ILE A 41 -7.63 -2.44 -10.11
N TYR A 42 -8.66 -1.76 -10.57
CA TYR A 42 -8.47 -0.52 -11.32
C TYR A 42 -7.84 0.59 -10.47
N GLN A 43 -8.29 0.72 -9.23
CA GLN A 43 -7.71 1.71 -8.33
C GLN A 43 -6.23 1.44 -8.07
N ILE A 44 -5.90 0.18 -7.83
CA ILE A 44 -4.53 -0.24 -7.54
C ILE A 44 -3.65 -0.04 -8.78
N SER A 45 -4.18 -0.35 -9.96
CA SER A 45 -3.41 -0.16 -11.18
C SER A 45 -3.02 1.30 -11.36
N ARG A 46 -3.93 2.21 -11.05
CA ARG A 46 -3.63 3.64 -11.10
C ARG A 46 -2.61 4.04 -10.06
N ALA A 47 -2.75 3.52 -8.84
CA ALA A 47 -1.86 3.88 -7.75
C ALA A 47 -0.42 3.46 -8.05
N TYR A 48 -0.24 2.30 -8.65
CA TYR A 48 1.10 1.77 -8.91
C TYR A 48 1.59 2.00 -10.34
N GLY A 49 0.73 2.55 -11.19
CA GLY A 49 1.14 2.77 -12.57
C GLY A 49 1.29 1.50 -13.39
N LEU A 50 0.56 0.46 -13.00
CA LEU A 50 0.53 -0.81 -13.74
C LEU A 50 -0.78 -0.88 -14.52
N THR A 51 -0.82 -1.77 -15.51
CA THR A 51 -2.08 -2.00 -16.22
C THR A 51 -3.02 -2.82 -15.35
N PRO A 52 -4.35 -2.65 -15.48
CA PRO A 52 -5.29 -3.49 -14.72
C PRO A 52 -5.13 -4.97 -15.00
N ARG A 53 -4.78 -5.31 -16.24
CA ARG A 53 -4.54 -6.70 -16.61
C ARG A 53 -3.37 -7.28 -15.82
N ARG A 54 -2.31 -6.50 -15.65
CA ARG A 54 -1.14 -6.94 -14.93
C ARG A 54 -1.45 -7.09 -13.43
N VAL A 55 -2.15 -6.13 -12.86
CA VAL A 55 -2.57 -6.20 -11.46
C VAL A 55 -3.44 -7.43 -11.22
N ARG A 56 -4.36 -7.71 -12.13
CA ARG A 56 -5.22 -8.89 -12.03
C ARG A 56 -4.40 -10.17 -12.05
N ALA A 57 -3.42 -10.26 -12.95
CA ALA A 57 -2.57 -11.43 -13.05
C ALA A 57 -1.78 -11.65 -11.76
N ILE A 58 -1.26 -10.59 -11.18
CA ILE A 58 -0.55 -10.67 -9.91
C ILE A 58 -1.50 -11.08 -8.79
N TYR A 59 -2.69 -10.51 -8.75
CA TYR A 59 -3.68 -10.81 -7.73
C TYR A 59 -4.07 -12.29 -7.75
N HIS A 60 -4.23 -12.87 -8.93
CA HIS A 60 -4.58 -14.27 -9.07
C HIS A 60 -3.35 -15.20 -9.01
N ASN A 61 -2.21 -14.65 -8.68
CA ASN A 61 -0.96 -15.40 -8.54
C ASN A 61 -0.56 -16.15 -9.82
N GLU A 62 -0.87 -15.56 -10.95
CA GLU A 62 -0.52 -16.13 -12.27
C GLU A 62 0.89 -15.75 -12.70
N VAL A 63 1.47 -14.74 -12.07
CA VAL A 63 2.78 -14.23 -12.42
C VAL A 63 3.83 -14.95 -11.59
N LYS A 64 4.60 -15.80 -12.22
CA LYS A 64 5.65 -16.56 -11.53
C LYS A 64 7.00 -15.86 -11.56
N ALA A 65 7.20 -14.99 -12.53
CA ALA A 65 8.44 -14.24 -12.67
C ALA A 65 8.07 -12.78 -13.00
N PRO A 66 7.76 -11.97 -12.00
CA PRO A 66 7.43 -10.59 -12.27
C PRO A 66 8.63 -9.82 -12.78
N LEU A 67 8.36 -8.78 -13.54
CA LEU A 67 9.41 -7.92 -14.03
C LEU A 67 10.00 -7.12 -12.87
N ALA A 68 11.30 -6.95 -12.88
CA ALA A 68 12.00 -6.26 -11.80
C ALA A 68 11.46 -4.84 -11.61
N TRP A 69 11.16 -4.16 -12.72
CA TRP A 69 10.66 -2.79 -12.63
C TRP A 69 9.28 -2.72 -11.97
N GLU A 70 8.46 -3.75 -12.15
CA GLU A 70 7.15 -3.81 -11.51
C GLU A 70 7.30 -3.85 -9.99
N TYR A 71 8.16 -4.74 -9.52
CA TYR A 71 8.41 -4.87 -8.10
C TYR A 71 8.95 -3.57 -7.52
N LEU A 72 9.95 -2.99 -8.16
CA LEU A 72 10.56 -1.76 -7.69
C LEU A 72 9.57 -0.60 -7.71
N GLN A 73 8.73 -0.54 -8.72
CA GLN A 73 7.74 0.51 -8.82
C GLN A 73 6.69 0.42 -7.72
N VAL A 74 6.19 -0.78 -7.48
CA VAL A 74 5.23 -1.00 -6.39
C VAL A 74 5.87 -0.69 -5.05
N GLN A 75 7.09 -1.17 -4.84
CA GLN A 75 7.81 -0.92 -3.60
C GLN A 75 7.98 0.57 -3.33
N LYS A 76 8.46 1.31 -4.33
CA LYS A 76 8.66 2.74 -4.20
C LYS A 76 7.36 3.47 -3.89
N ARG A 77 6.30 3.11 -4.57
CA ARG A 77 5.03 3.77 -4.36
C ARG A 77 4.42 3.44 -3.01
N ARG A 78 4.60 2.21 -2.56
CA ARG A 78 4.15 1.85 -1.21
C ARG A 78 4.92 2.60 -0.15
N GLU A 79 6.23 2.74 -0.31
CA GLU A 79 7.05 3.53 0.62
C GLU A 79 6.61 4.98 0.65
N ARG A 80 6.34 5.55 -0.53
CA ARG A 80 5.88 6.93 -0.62
C ARG A 80 4.52 7.12 0.05
N LEU A 81 3.60 6.19 -0.18
CA LEU A 81 2.28 6.26 0.42
C LEU A 81 2.36 6.11 1.94
N SER A 82 3.23 5.24 2.42
CA SER A 82 3.45 5.07 3.85
C SER A 82 4.01 6.35 4.47
N ALA A 83 5.00 6.96 3.83
CA ALA A 83 5.56 8.21 4.29
C ALA A 83 4.53 9.32 4.33
N MET A 84 3.71 9.42 3.29
CA MET A 84 2.64 10.40 3.24
C MET A 84 1.61 10.16 4.34
N HIS A 85 1.31 8.90 4.61
CA HIS A 85 0.37 8.55 5.66
C HIS A 85 0.90 8.94 7.04
N GLU A 86 2.16 8.69 7.30
CA GLU A 86 2.80 9.09 8.55
C GLU A 86 2.79 10.61 8.70
N GLU A 87 3.12 11.31 7.63
CA GLU A 87 3.12 12.77 7.63
C GLU A 87 1.72 13.30 7.90
N ALA A 88 0.71 12.72 7.26
CA ALA A 88 -0.67 13.10 7.48
C ALA A 88 -1.10 12.83 8.92
N SER A 89 -0.62 11.72 9.50
CA SER A 89 -0.92 11.39 10.88
C SER A 89 -0.31 12.40 11.83
N GLU A 90 0.94 12.82 11.59
CA GLU A 90 1.58 13.85 12.39
C GLU A 90 0.85 15.17 12.30
N ILE A 91 0.41 15.53 11.12
CA ILE A 91 -0.38 16.76 10.92
C ILE A 91 -1.68 16.67 11.68
N ARG A 92 -2.35 15.54 11.64
CA ARG A 92 -3.59 15.36 12.39
C ARG A 92 -3.37 15.49 13.89
N GLU A 93 -2.29 14.92 14.40
CA GLU A 93 -1.97 15.05 15.82
C GLU A 93 -1.71 16.49 16.19
N ALA A 94 -0.95 17.20 15.36
CA ALA A 94 -0.68 18.60 15.59
C ALA A 94 -1.96 19.42 15.61
N LEU A 95 -2.85 19.15 14.65
CA LEU A 95 -4.14 19.84 14.59
C LEU A 95 -5.01 19.52 15.80
N THR A 96 -5.00 18.27 16.24
CA THR A 96 -5.76 17.88 17.43
C THR A 96 -5.25 18.62 18.66
N LYS A 97 -3.92 18.75 18.79
CA LYS A 97 -3.35 19.52 19.90
C LYS A 97 -3.75 20.99 19.84
N LEU A 98 -3.73 21.56 18.66
CA LEU A 98 -4.17 22.95 18.49
C LEU A 98 -5.63 23.11 18.80
N GLU A 99 -6.47 22.20 18.37
CA GLU A 99 -7.88 22.22 18.69
C GLU A 99 -8.11 22.10 20.19
N GLY A 100 -7.34 21.24 20.84
CA GLY A 100 -7.40 21.11 22.28
C GLY A 100 -7.04 22.39 23.00
N ARG A 101 -6.05 23.11 22.50
CA ARG A 101 -5.68 24.40 23.06
C ARG A 101 -6.75 25.44 22.84
N CYS A 102 -7.37 25.39 21.67
CA CYS A 102 -8.40 26.35 21.31
C CYS A 102 -9.75 26.00 21.87
N SER A 103 -9.90 24.83 22.48
CA SER A 103 -11.22 24.39 22.94
C SER A 103 -11.79 25.29 24.03
N GLY A 104 -10.94 25.93 24.81
CA GLY A 104 -11.37 26.89 25.77
C GLY A 104 -11.96 28.15 25.14
N VAL A 105 -11.49 28.44 23.93
CA VAL A 105 -11.95 29.60 23.18
C VAL A 105 -12.96 29.22 22.14
N SER A 106 -13.06 27.94 21.87
CA SER A 106 -13.80 27.44 20.74
C SER A 106 -15.29 27.38 20.92
N GLY A 107 -15.77 27.73 22.06
CA GLY A 107 -17.21 27.92 22.20
C GLY A 107 -17.74 28.85 21.14
N GLN A 108 -16.86 29.55 20.51
CA GLN A 108 -17.20 30.45 19.43
C GLN A 108 -17.58 29.71 18.19
N LYS A 109 -18.68 30.04 17.65
CA LYS A 109 -19.12 29.52 16.38
C LYS A 109 -18.29 30.11 15.29
N ARG A 110 -18.08 29.32 14.30
CA ARG A 110 -17.34 29.78 13.14
C ARG A 110 -18.22 30.68 12.31
N PRO A 111 -17.74 31.85 11.97
CA PRO A 111 -18.59 32.83 11.29
C PRO A 111 -18.97 32.43 9.86
N TRP A 112 -18.26 31.50 9.26
CA TRP A 112 -18.57 31.09 7.89
C TRP A 112 -19.55 29.95 7.81
N PHE A 113 -20.17 29.60 8.87
CA PHE A 113 -21.21 28.57 8.88
C PHE A 113 -22.58 29.23 8.73
#